data_0591fee3d6478deeeef4fe0d2cd2ede4
#
_entry.id   0591fee3d6478deeeef4fe0d2cd2ede4
#
_cell.length_a   1.000
_cell.length_b   1.000
_cell.length_c   1.000
_cell.angle_alpha   90.00
_cell.angle_beta   90.00
_cell.angle_gamma   90.00
#
_symmetry.space_group_name_H-M   'P 1'
#
loop_
_entity.id
_entity.type
_entity.pdbx_description
1 polymer ?
#
loop_
_entity_poly.entity_id
_entity_poly.type
_entity_poly.pdbx_seq_one_letter_code
_entity_poly.pdbx_strand_id
1 'polypeptide(L)'
;ITTKECDADSAYKDAYLKARKEDIVLVSSPVGMPGRAIRNSFLEHVEKGEVQRPQKCFGCLKHCNPAEIPYCITEALIHAVKGDTENGLLFCGAQGFLANQIETVQDVMEDLLGGL
;
A
#
# COMPACT_ATOMS: atom_id res chain seq x y z
N ILE A 1 4.26 -5.28 8.16
CA ILE A 1 5.08 -4.88 7.00
C ILE A 1 6.49 -4.54 7.45
N THR A 2 6.65 -3.72 8.46
CA THR A 2 7.96 -3.25 8.93
C THR A 2 8.66 -4.23 9.89
N THR A 3 8.60 -5.51 9.58
CA THR A 3 9.27 -6.56 10.34
C THR A 3 10.30 -7.30 9.48
N LYS A 4 11.31 -7.86 10.14
CA LYS A 4 12.34 -8.67 9.48
C LYS A 4 11.75 -9.91 8.81
N GLU A 5 10.72 -10.49 9.43
CA GLU A 5 10.06 -11.72 8.96
C GLU A 5 9.14 -11.50 7.76
N CYS A 6 8.73 -10.25 7.50
CA CYS A 6 7.92 -9.94 6.32
C CYS A 6 8.75 -10.11 5.05
N ASP A 7 8.24 -10.89 4.11
CA ASP A 7 8.94 -11.23 2.86
C ASP A 7 8.78 -10.18 1.74
N ALA A 8 8.26 -9.02 2.06
CA ALA A 8 8.16 -7.93 1.10
C ALA A 8 9.54 -7.33 0.79
N ASP A 9 9.69 -6.75 -0.40
CA ASP A 9 10.92 -6.10 -0.81
C ASP A 9 11.34 -4.98 0.16
N SER A 10 12.64 -4.78 0.33
CA SER A 10 13.18 -3.77 1.24
C SER A 10 12.74 -2.35 0.87
N ALA A 11 12.60 -2.04 -0.43
CA ALA A 11 12.11 -0.74 -0.87
C ALA A 11 10.67 -0.47 -0.40
N TYR A 12 9.84 -1.51 -0.38
CA TYR A 12 8.48 -1.44 0.14
C TYR A 12 8.48 -1.10 1.65
N LYS A 13 9.29 -1.80 2.42
CA LYS A 13 9.45 -1.53 3.86
C LYS A 13 9.97 -0.12 4.12
N ASP A 14 11.00 0.31 3.37
CA ASP A 14 11.61 1.62 3.51
C ASP A 14 10.62 2.75 3.23
N ALA A 15 9.70 2.57 2.30
CA ALA A 15 8.66 3.56 2.01
C ALA A 15 7.80 3.85 3.25
N TYR A 16 7.47 2.83 4.03
CA TYR A 16 6.73 3.00 5.28
C TYR A 16 7.55 3.71 6.36
N LEU A 17 8.86 3.40 6.44
CA LEU A 17 9.74 4.04 7.43
C LEU A 17 9.97 5.52 7.13
N LYS A 18 9.96 5.91 5.86
CA LYS A 18 10.18 7.29 5.42
C LYS A 18 8.90 8.13 5.41
N ALA A 19 7.73 7.50 5.48
CA ALA A 19 6.46 8.19 5.40
C ALA A 19 6.26 9.10 6.59
N ARG A 20 5.79 10.33 6.31
CA ARG A 20 5.38 11.29 7.33
C ARG A 20 3.87 11.32 7.42
N LYS A 21 3.34 11.94 8.44
CA LYS A 21 1.89 12.09 8.64
C LYS A 21 1.21 12.71 7.40
N GLU A 22 1.85 13.70 6.78
CA GLU A 22 1.33 14.42 5.63
C GLU A 22 1.26 13.56 4.37
N ASP A 23 2.06 12.49 4.32
CA ASP A 23 2.13 11.59 3.16
C ASP A 23 0.97 10.58 3.15
N ILE A 24 0.26 10.43 4.25
CA ILE A 24 -0.86 9.48 4.37
C ILE A 24 -2.15 10.18 3.96
N VAL A 25 -2.72 9.72 2.85
CA VAL A 25 -3.89 10.35 2.23
C VAL A 25 -5.02 9.36 2.02
N LEU A 26 -6.25 9.86 1.97
CA LEU A 26 -7.41 9.06 1.61
C LEU A 26 -7.43 8.83 0.10
N VAL A 27 -7.72 7.59 -0.29
CA VAL A 27 -7.81 7.21 -1.70
C VAL A 27 -9.12 6.47 -1.95
N SER A 28 -9.70 6.71 -3.12
CA SER A 28 -10.85 5.94 -3.59
C SER A 28 -10.36 4.63 -4.18
N SER A 29 -10.84 3.52 -3.65
CA SER A 29 -10.52 2.21 -4.17
C SER A 29 -11.48 1.84 -5.30
N PRO A 30 -11.00 1.17 -6.38
CA PRO A 30 -11.90 0.67 -7.42
C PRO A 30 -12.82 -0.44 -6.92
N VAL A 31 -12.60 -0.95 -5.71
CA VAL A 31 -13.46 -1.97 -5.08
C VAL A 31 -14.52 -1.36 -4.15
N GLY A 32 -14.66 -0.04 -4.14
CA GLY A 32 -15.79 0.67 -3.53
C GLY A 32 -15.56 1.25 -2.13
N MET A 33 -14.57 0.78 -1.38
CA MET A 33 -14.32 1.30 -0.04
C MET A 33 -13.12 2.26 -0.05
N PRO A 34 -13.23 3.44 0.60
CA PRO A 34 -12.08 4.33 0.72
C PRO A 34 -11.01 3.69 1.62
N GLY A 35 -9.75 3.97 1.32
CA GLY A 35 -8.61 3.52 2.10
C GLY A 35 -7.64 4.65 2.33
N ARG A 36 -6.59 4.37 3.10
CA ARG A 36 -5.46 5.28 3.27
C ARG A 36 -4.23 4.67 2.65
N ALA A 37 -3.44 5.51 1.99
CA ALA A 37 -2.21 5.07 1.35
C ALA A 37 -1.14 6.15 1.45
N ILE A 38 0.10 5.75 1.25
CA ILE A 38 1.23 6.67 1.21
C ILE A 38 1.26 7.34 -0.16
N ARG A 39 1.33 8.68 -0.17
CA ARG A 39 1.40 9.47 -1.41
C ARG A 39 2.64 9.10 -2.21
N ASN A 40 2.44 8.85 -3.50
CA ASN A 40 3.51 8.54 -4.45
C ASN A 40 3.07 8.95 -5.87
N SER A 41 3.92 8.68 -6.87
CA SER A 41 3.61 8.98 -8.27
C SER A 41 2.35 8.28 -8.76
N PHE A 42 2.13 7.05 -8.34
CA PHE A 42 0.92 6.29 -8.71
C PHE A 42 -0.36 7.04 -8.30
N LEU A 43 -0.44 7.50 -7.05
CA LEU A 43 -1.60 8.23 -6.56
C LEU A 43 -1.76 9.60 -7.25
N GLU A 44 -0.67 10.26 -7.59
CA GLU A 44 -0.72 11.51 -8.33
C GLU A 44 -1.36 11.31 -9.71
N HIS A 45 -1.00 10.24 -10.42
CA HIS A 45 -1.61 9.90 -11.70
C HIS A 45 -3.10 9.57 -11.56
N VAL A 46 -3.46 8.82 -10.53
CA VAL A 46 -4.87 8.47 -10.25
C VAL A 46 -5.68 9.73 -9.95
N GLU A 47 -5.15 10.64 -9.13
CA GLU A 47 -5.82 11.91 -8.79
C GLU A 47 -6.04 12.81 -10.01
N LYS A 48 -5.14 12.75 -11.00
CA LYS A 48 -5.28 13.49 -12.27
C LYS A 48 -6.30 12.86 -13.22
N GLY A 49 -6.89 11.72 -12.84
CA GLY A 49 -7.85 11.01 -13.68
C GLY A 49 -7.22 10.15 -14.76
N GLU A 50 -5.92 9.92 -14.71
CA GLU A 50 -5.24 9.02 -15.65
C GLU A 50 -5.64 7.58 -15.39
N VAL A 51 -6.02 6.88 -16.46
CA VAL A 51 -6.42 5.48 -16.36
C VAL A 51 -5.19 4.60 -16.57
N GLN A 52 -4.97 3.66 -15.64
CA GLN A 52 -3.88 2.72 -15.70
C GLN A 52 -4.45 1.32 -15.97
N ARG A 53 -4.43 0.90 -17.23
CA ARG A 53 -4.95 -0.41 -17.62
C ARG A 53 -4.07 -1.53 -17.07
N PRO A 54 -4.67 -2.58 -16.49
CA PRO A 54 -3.89 -3.73 -16.04
C PRO A 54 -3.29 -4.48 -17.23
N GLN A 55 -2.05 -4.96 -17.06
CA GLN A 55 -1.41 -5.82 -18.05
C GLN A 55 -2.04 -7.21 -18.07
N LYS A 56 -2.58 -7.65 -16.92
CA LYS A 56 -3.21 -8.94 -16.75
C LYS A 56 -4.34 -8.85 -15.72
N CYS A 57 -5.50 -9.43 -16.05
CA CYS A 57 -6.58 -9.60 -15.10
C CYS A 57 -6.39 -10.91 -14.32
N PHE A 58 -6.38 -10.84 -12.99
CA PHE A 58 -6.21 -12.01 -12.12
C PHE A 58 -7.54 -12.69 -11.77
N GLY A 59 -8.69 -12.11 -12.19
CA GLY A 59 -9.99 -12.67 -11.86
C GLY A 59 -10.32 -12.65 -10.36
N CYS A 60 -9.75 -11.71 -9.62
CA CYS A 60 -9.83 -11.66 -8.16
C CYS A 60 -11.19 -11.21 -7.63
N LEU A 61 -11.96 -10.44 -8.40
CA LEU A 61 -13.26 -9.89 -7.96
C LEU A 61 -14.34 -10.18 -8.98
N LYS A 62 -15.48 -10.68 -8.49
CA LYS A 62 -16.59 -11.13 -9.33
C LYS A 62 -17.23 -10.03 -10.18
N HIS A 63 -17.33 -8.82 -9.66
CA HIS A 63 -18.01 -7.71 -10.32
C HIS A 63 -17.07 -6.63 -10.87
N CYS A 64 -15.77 -6.90 -10.89
CA CYS A 64 -14.79 -5.98 -11.45
C CYS A 64 -14.77 -6.09 -12.98
N ASN A 65 -14.93 -4.94 -13.66
CA ASN A 65 -14.75 -4.86 -15.11
C ASN A 65 -13.40 -4.19 -15.42
N PRO A 66 -12.38 -4.95 -15.86
CA PRO A 66 -11.06 -4.40 -16.15
C PRO A 66 -11.04 -3.26 -17.17
N ALA A 67 -12.08 -3.17 -18.01
CA ALA A 67 -12.17 -2.12 -19.02
C ALA A 67 -12.66 -0.77 -18.45
N GLU A 68 -13.29 -0.78 -17.29
CA GLU A 68 -13.94 0.40 -16.72
C GLU A 68 -13.24 0.96 -15.48
N ILE A 69 -12.44 0.16 -14.79
CA ILE A 69 -11.75 0.60 -13.58
C ILE A 69 -10.61 1.56 -13.88
N PRO A 70 -10.32 2.53 -13.00
CA PRO A 70 -9.19 3.45 -13.19
C PRO A 70 -7.83 2.77 -13.05
N TYR A 71 -7.74 1.71 -12.26
CA TYR A 71 -6.55 0.86 -12.10
C TYR A 71 -6.95 -0.48 -11.49
N CYS A 72 -6.07 -1.48 -11.65
CA CYS A 72 -6.26 -2.79 -11.02
C CYS A 72 -5.63 -2.77 -9.62
N ILE A 73 -6.44 -2.95 -8.57
CA ILE A 73 -5.95 -2.93 -7.19
C ILE A 73 -4.95 -4.07 -6.94
N THR A 74 -5.21 -5.26 -7.48
CA THR A 74 -4.31 -6.41 -7.30
C THR A 74 -2.95 -6.15 -7.94
N GLU A 75 -2.90 -5.64 -9.15
CA GLU A 75 -1.65 -5.29 -9.84
C GLU A 75 -0.88 -4.21 -9.08
N ALA A 76 -1.57 -3.18 -8.61
CA ALA A 76 -0.97 -2.09 -7.84
C ALA A 76 -0.36 -2.58 -6.51
N LEU A 77 -1.04 -3.50 -5.83
CA LEU A 77 -0.53 -4.09 -4.58
C LEU A 77 0.68 -5.00 -4.84
N ILE A 78 0.67 -5.75 -5.94
CA ILE A 78 1.81 -6.60 -6.34
C ILE A 78 3.03 -5.75 -6.66
N HIS A 79 2.87 -4.67 -7.41
CA HIS A 79 3.96 -3.73 -7.70
C HIS A 79 4.61 -3.22 -6.42
N ALA A 80 3.78 -2.81 -5.46
CA ALA A 80 4.27 -2.28 -4.19
C ALA A 80 5.11 -3.30 -3.42
N VAL A 81 4.59 -4.51 -3.24
CA VAL A 81 5.27 -5.54 -2.44
C VAL A 81 6.56 -6.03 -3.09
N LYS A 82 6.67 -5.93 -4.40
CA LYS A 82 7.89 -6.27 -5.16
C LYS A 82 8.93 -5.16 -5.19
N GLY A 83 8.65 -4.02 -4.59
CA GLY A 83 9.58 -2.90 -4.48
C GLY A 83 9.37 -1.75 -5.46
N ASP A 84 8.39 -1.85 -6.38
CA ASP A 84 8.04 -0.75 -7.26
C ASP A 84 7.10 0.21 -6.54
N THR A 85 7.68 1.01 -5.65
CA THR A 85 6.93 1.93 -4.79
C THR A 85 6.43 3.18 -5.51
N GLU A 86 6.87 3.42 -6.73
CA GLU A 86 6.40 4.54 -7.55
C GLU A 86 5.14 4.21 -8.34
N ASN A 87 4.95 2.92 -8.72
CA ASN A 87 3.82 2.44 -9.49
C ASN A 87 2.87 1.56 -8.68
N GLY A 88 3.14 1.40 -7.40
CA GLY A 88 2.36 0.56 -6.50
C GLY A 88 1.43 1.35 -5.60
N LEU A 89 0.45 0.66 -5.03
CA LEU A 89 -0.45 1.19 -4.02
C LEU A 89 0.02 0.70 -2.64
N LEU A 90 0.44 1.64 -1.79
CA LEU A 90 0.99 1.38 -0.48
C LEU A 90 -0.06 1.72 0.58
N PHE A 91 -0.96 0.80 0.85
CA PHE A 91 -1.96 0.97 1.90
C PHE A 91 -1.34 1.03 3.29
N CYS A 92 -1.91 1.85 4.15
CA CYS A 92 -1.49 1.94 5.56
C CYS A 92 -2.66 2.40 6.43
N GLY A 93 -2.46 2.34 7.74
CA GLY A 93 -3.39 2.97 8.70
C GLY A 93 -3.07 4.45 8.85
N ALA A 94 -3.97 5.17 9.51
CA ALA A 94 -3.82 6.61 9.76
C ALA A 94 -2.53 6.95 10.53
N GLN A 95 -2.02 6.02 11.32
CA GLN A 95 -0.81 6.19 12.12
C GLN A 95 0.40 5.43 11.56
N GLY A 96 0.37 5.05 10.29
CA GLY A 96 1.47 4.35 9.64
C GLY A 96 2.81 5.10 9.72
N PHE A 97 2.78 6.42 9.85
CA PHE A 97 3.97 7.25 10.00
C PHE A 97 4.73 7.02 11.31
N LEU A 98 4.15 6.34 12.28
CA LEU A 98 4.81 6.04 13.56
C LEU A 98 5.86 4.93 13.44
N ALA A 99 5.81 4.11 12.39
CA ALA A 99 6.83 3.11 12.14
C ALA A 99 8.14 3.80 11.75
N ASN A 100 9.21 3.59 12.53
CA ASN A 100 10.48 4.29 12.34
C ASN A 100 11.68 3.36 12.22
N GLN A 101 11.51 2.04 12.36
CA GLN A 101 12.56 1.06 12.27
C GLN A 101 11.99 -0.32 11.89
N ILE A 102 12.86 -1.18 11.36
CA ILE A 102 12.52 -2.58 11.13
C ILE A 102 12.72 -3.34 12.44
N GLU A 103 11.66 -3.98 12.90
CA GLU A 103 11.63 -4.75 14.13
C GLU A 103 11.44 -6.23 13.81
N THR A 104 11.51 -7.08 14.84
CA THR A 104 11.06 -8.47 14.70
C THR A 104 9.57 -8.55 15.07
N VAL A 105 8.90 -9.60 14.61
CA VAL A 105 7.52 -9.87 15.06
C VAL A 105 7.47 -10.02 16.57
N GLN A 106 8.50 -10.63 17.19
CA GLN A 106 8.59 -10.74 18.63
C GLN A 106 8.59 -9.36 19.31
N ASP A 107 9.40 -8.42 18.83
CA ASP A 107 9.44 -7.06 19.37
C ASP A 107 8.07 -6.40 19.33
N VAL A 108 7.38 -6.52 18.21
CA VAL A 108 6.03 -5.96 18.03
C VAL A 108 5.04 -6.58 19.01
N MET A 109 5.10 -7.91 19.18
CA MET A 109 4.21 -8.62 20.11
C MET A 109 4.49 -8.23 21.56
N GLU A 110 5.75 -8.08 21.95
CA GLU A 110 6.13 -7.63 23.30
C GLU A 110 5.63 -6.21 23.56
N ASP A 111 5.73 -5.31 22.59
CA ASP A 111 5.23 -3.96 22.69
C ASP A 111 3.70 -3.93 22.87
N LEU A 112 2.98 -4.71 22.07
CA LEU A 112 1.53 -4.82 22.18
C LEU A 112 1.07 -5.39 23.52
N LEU A 113 1.78 -6.41 24.03
CA LEU A 113 1.45 -7.08 25.29
C LEU A 113 1.94 -6.30 26.51
N GLY A 114 3.00 -5.53 26.35
CA GLY A 114 3.58 -4.72 27.43
C GLY A 114 2.65 -3.65 27.98
N GLY A 115 1.61 -3.29 27.23
CA GLY A 115 0.55 -2.37 27.69
C GLY A 115 -0.53 -3.02 28.53
N LEU A 116 -0.46 -4.32 28.70
CA LEU A 116 -1.39 -5.07 29.54
C LEU A 116 -0.85 -5.16 30.97
#